data_aa12e39c052cc2f2cf32f5f22ce07631
#
_entry.id   aa12e39c052cc2f2cf32f5f22ce07631
#
_cell.length_a   1.000
_cell.length_b   1.000
_cell.length_c   1.000
_cell.angle_alpha   90.00
_cell.angle_beta   90.00
_cell.angle_gamma   90.00
#
_symmetry.space_group_name_H-M   'P 1'
#
loop_
_entity.id
_entity.type
_entity.pdbx_description
1 polymer ?
#
loop_
_entity_poly.entity_id
_entity_poly.type
_entity_poly.pdbx_seq_one_letter_code
_entity_poly.pdbx_strand_id
1 'polypeptide(L)'
;MVGTHTHVPTADAQILSGGTAYLSDAGMCGDYDSVIGMQKDEPMRRFVTGMAQARFEPAKGPPTLAGLYVETEDATGRATRVEMVRLGGRLAQAGPAPVTLDWGAGDARA
;
A
#
# COMPACT_ATOMS: atom_id res chain seq x y z
N MET A 1 -9.21 1.06 12.40
CA MET A 1 -8.03 1.92 12.58
C MET A 1 -6.97 1.55 11.54
N VAL A 2 -6.54 2.50 10.74
CA VAL A 2 -5.58 2.27 9.67
C VAL A 2 -4.52 3.36 9.73
N GLY A 3 -3.25 2.96 9.76
CA GLY A 3 -2.13 3.89 9.73
C GLY A 3 -1.63 4.14 8.31
N THR A 4 -0.97 5.27 8.09
CA THR A 4 -0.38 5.63 6.80
C THR A 4 0.83 6.54 7.05
N HIS A 5 1.97 5.95 7.30
CA HIS A 5 3.16 6.75 7.62
C HIS A 5 4.43 6.21 6.95
N THR A 6 4.64 4.91 7.00
CA THR A 6 5.91 4.32 6.56
C THR A 6 6.06 4.24 5.07
N HIS A 7 4.99 4.43 4.31
CA HIS A 7 4.91 4.25 2.86
C HIS A 7 4.99 2.80 2.40
N VAL A 8 5.04 1.84 3.31
CA VAL A 8 5.04 0.42 2.96
C VAL A 8 3.89 -0.29 3.67
N PRO A 9 3.23 -1.25 3.02
CA PRO A 9 2.14 -1.98 3.66
C PRO A 9 2.70 -2.93 4.72
N THR A 10 2.10 -2.93 5.91
CA THR A 10 2.45 -3.89 6.95
C THR A 10 1.62 -5.16 6.83
N ALA A 11 2.04 -6.21 7.51
CA ALA A 11 1.42 -7.53 7.36
C ALA A 11 0.46 -7.86 8.51
N ASP A 12 0.01 -6.87 9.26
CA ASP A 12 -0.74 -7.07 10.50
C ASP A 12 -2.24 -6.78 10.39
N ALA A 13 -2.82 -6.90 9.21
CA ALA A 13 -4.26 -6.72 9.02
C ALA A 13 -5.01 -7.73 9.88
N GLN A 14 -5.86 -7.23 10.78
CA GLN A 14 -6.57 -8.06 11.74
C GLN A 14 -7.80 -7.37 12.28
N ILE A 15 -8.67 -8.15 12.88
CA ILE A 15 -9.77 -7.63 13.69
C ILE A 15 -9.39 -7.82 15.14
N LEU A 16 -9.25 -6.72 15.87
CA LEU A 16 -8.91 -6.75 17.29
C LEU A 16 -10.07 -7.34 18.10
N SER A 17 -9.78 -7.77 19.33
CA SER A 17 -10.77 -8.48 20.15
C SER A 17 -12.04 -7.66 20.41
N GLY A 18 -11.97 -6.34 20.34
CA GLY A 18 -13.14 -5.47 20.49
C GLY A 18 -13.96 -5.28 19.22
N GLY A 19 -13.54 -5.87 18.10
CA GLY A 19 -14.26 -5.74 16.82
C GLY A 19 -13.77 -4.60 15.92
N THR A 20 -12.62 -4.03 16.20
CA THR A 20 -11.99 -2.98 15.37
C THR A 20 -11.10 -3.63 14.33
N ALA A 21 -11.33 -3.31 13.06
CA ALA A 21 -10.37 -3.63 12.00
C ALA A 21 -9.12 -2.78 12.18
N TYR A 22 -7.96 -3.40 12.09
CA TYR A 22 -6.69 -2.74 12.35
C TYR A 22 -5.65 -3.07 11.29
N LEU A 23 -4.90 -2.06 10.88
CA LEU A 23 -3.71 -2.21 10.05
C LEU A 23 -2.73 -1.11 10.43
N SER A 24 -1.49 -1.48 10.74
CA SER A 24 -0.48 -0.50 11.14
C SER A 24 -0.17 0.49 10.03
N ASP A 25 -0.04 0.02 8.80
CA ASP A 25 0.19 0.91 7.65
C ASP A 25 -0.38 0.29 6.38
N ALA A 26 -1.20 1.06 5.70
CA ALA A 26 -1.81 0.63 4.44
C ALA A 26 -0.83 0.63 3.27
N GLY A 27 0.31 1.27 3.42
CA GLY A 27 1.25 1.49 2.35
C GLY A 27 0.91 2.72 1.51
N MET A 28 1.72 2.99 0.54
CA MET A 28 1.46 4.10 -0.37
C MET A 28 0.79 3.61 -1.65
N CYS A 29 0.06 4.49 -2.29
CA CYS A 29 -0.34 4.30 -3.68
C CYS A 29 0.71 4.96 -4.57
N GLY A 30 1.59 4.15 -5.16
CA GLY A 30 2.71 4.69 -5.92
C GLY A 30 3.65 3.61 -6.41
N ASP A 31 4.77 4.05 -6.95
CA ASP A 31 5.79 3.16 -7.50
C ASP A 31 6.68 2.63 -6.37
N TYR A 32 6.69 1.33 -6.20
CA TYR A 32 7.51 0.68 -5.18
C TYR A 32 8.94 0.37 -5.64
N ASP A 33 9.28 0.62 -6.91
CA ASP A 33 10.67 0.65 -7.36
C ASP A 33 11.24 2.05 -7.11
N SER A 34 11.30 2.41 -5.83
CA SER A 34 11.62 3.76 -5.42
C SER A 34 12.12 3.75 -3.99
N VAL A 35 12.57 4.91 -3.51
CA VAL A 35 12.83 5.10 -2.08
C VAL A 35 11.63 5.84 -1.50
N ILE A 36 10.76 5.11 -0.81
CA ILE A 36 9.50 5.61 -0.24
C ILE A 36 8.67 6.48 -1.19
N GLY A 37 8.64 6.10 -2.47
CA GLY A 37 7.89 6.84 -3.49
C GLY A 37 8.70 7.87 -4.25
N MET A 38 9.94 8.13 -3.83
CA MET A 38 10.82 9.06 -4.51
C MET A 38 11.70 8.35 -5.52
N GLN A 39 11.94 9.00 -6.64
CA GLN A 39 12.88 8.52 -7.63
C GLN A 39 14.22 8.23 -6.96
N LYS A 40 14.79 7.05 -7.21
CA LYS A 40 15.81 6.49 -6.31
C LYS A 40 17.22 7.07 -6.47
N ASP A 41 17.51 7.80 -7.53
CA ASP A 41 18.88 8.26 -7.81
C ASP A 41 19.40 9.24 -6.74
N GLU A 42 18.62 10.26 -6.38
CA GLU A 42 19.05 11.24 -5.40
C GLU A 42 19.07 10.69 -3.95
N PRO A 43 18.07 9.99 -3.48
CA PRO A 43 18.15 9.36 -2.16
C PRO A 43 19.33 8.39 -2.02
N MET A 44 19.59 7.58 -3.04
CA MET A 44 20.73 6.67 -3.03
C MET A 44 22.06 7.41 -3.02
N ARG A 45 22.16 8.49 -3.78
CA ARG A 45 23.37 9.32 -3.78
C ARG A 45 23.61 9.94 -2.42
N ARG A 46 22.57 10.48 -1.77
CA ARG A 46 22.69 11.05 -0.43
C ARG A 46 23.13 10.01 0.59
N PHE A 47 22.63 8.80 0.47
CA PHE A 47 23.01 7.71 1.36
C PHE A 47 24.49 7.35 1.18
N VAL A 48 24.97 7.28 -0.06
CA VAL A 48 26.36 6.88 -0.37
C VAL A 48 27.35 8.02 -0.12
N THR A 49 27.01 9.25 -0.52
CA THR A 49 27.94 10.37 -0.49
C THR A 49 27.73 11.32 0.69
N GLY A 50 26.57 11.27 1.33
CA GLY A 50 26.18 12.21 2.38
C GLY A 50 25.89 13.62 1.86
N MET A 51 25.84 13.84 0.55
CA MET A 51 25.67 15.15 -0.05
C MET A 51 24.42 15.21 -0.93
N ALA A 52 23.61 16.23 -0.72
CA ALA A 52 22.47 16.50 -1.58
C ALA A 52 22.92 17.21 -2.84
N GLN A 53 22.47 16.73 -4.01
CA GLN A 53 22.80 17.35 -5.31
C GLN A 53 21.57 17.79 -6.09
N ALA A 54 20.40 17.26 -5.77
CA ALA A 54 19.17 17.59 -6.48
C ALA A 54 17.99 17.48 -5.52
N ARG A 55 16.81 17.92 -5.97
CA ARG A 55 15.56 17.71 -5.24
C ARG A 55 15.13 16.27 -5.34
N PHE A 56 14.41 15.81 -4.34
CA PHE A 56 13.65 14.58 -4.45
C PHE A 56 12.50 14.76 -5.44
N GLU A 57 12.33 13.78 -6.32
CA GLU A 57 11.23 13.75 -7.27
C GLU A 57 10.40 12.50 -7.07
N PRO A 58 9.05 12.58 -7.25
CA PRO A 58 8.24 11.38 -7.22
C PRO A 58 8.65 10.39 -8.29
N ALA A 59 8.65 9.11 -7.95
CA ALA A 59 8.89 8.06 -8.92
C ALA A 59 7.72 7.99 -9.91
N LYS A 60 8.01 7.58 -11.15
CA LYS A 60 7.03 7.62 -12.26
C LYS A 60 6.77 6.26 -12.87
N GLY A 61 7.29 5.20 -12.30
CA GLY A 61 7.07 3.85 -12.80
C GLY A 61 5.66 3.32 -12.50
N PRO A 62 5.40 2.05 -12.84
CA PRO A 62 4.06 1.46 -12.63
C PRO A 62 3.67 1.49 -11.16
N PRO A 63 2.55 2.14 -10.83
CA PRO A 63 2.15 2.27 -9.43
C PRO A 63 1.41 1.06 -8.92
N THR A 64 1.49 0.86 -7.60
CA THR A 64 0.65 -0.09 -6.87
C THR A 64 -0.45 0.70 -6.17
N LEU A 65 -1.69 0.22 -6.28
CA LEU A 65 -2.77 0.66 -5.41
C LEU A 65 -2.69 -0.17 -4.12
N ALA A 66 -2.50 0.48 -3.00
CA ALA A 66 -2.43 -0.18 -1.70
C ALA A 66 -3.54 0.35 -0.78
N GLY A 67 -4.13 -0.54 -0.01
CA GLY A 67 -5.21 -0.15 0.88
C GLY A 67 -5.71 -1.30 1.74
N LEU A 68 -6.87 -1.07 2.35
CA LEU A 68 -7.51 -2.04 3.23
C LEU A 68 -8.99 -2.13 2.89
N TYR A 69 -9.48 -3.35 2.73
CA TYR A 69 -10.89 -3.64 2.57
C TYR A 69 -11.47 -4.07 3.91
N VAL A 70 -12.58 -3.46 4.31
CA VAL A 70 -13.23 -3.75 5.59
C VAL A 70 -14.72 -3.93 5.37
N GLU A 71 -15.28 -5.01 5.93
CA GLU A 71 -16.72 -5.17 6.05
C GLU A 71 -17.10 -5.00 7.51
N THR A 72 -18.19 -4.28 7.74
CA THR A 72 -18.72 -4.06 9.08
C THR A 72 -20.17 -4.52 9.16
N GLU A 73 -20.58 -4.91 10.36
CA GLU A 73 -21.97 -5.24 10.63
C GLU A 73 -22.74 -3.97 10.99
N ASP A 74 -23.83 -3.72 10.29
CA ASP A 74 -24.59 -2.47 10.46
C ASP A 74 -25.16 -2.34 11.88
N ALA A 75 -25.61 -3.45 12.47
CA ALA A 75 -26.24 -3.42 13.78
C ALA A 75 -25.30 -3.05 14.91
N THR A 76 -24.02 -3.43 14.82
CA THR A 76 -23.05 -3.24 15.90
C THR A 76 -21.92 -2.27 15.53
N GLY A 77 -21.69 -2.04 14.26
CA GLY A 77 -20.55 -1.28 13.76
C GLY A 77 -19.23 -2.03 13.84
N ARG A 78 -19.24 -3.29 14.28
CA ARG A 78 -18.01 -4.07 14.41
C ARG A 78 -17.56 -4.62 13.06
N ALA A 79 -16.26 -4.70 12.86
CA ALA A 79 -15.69 -5.29 11.67
C ALA A 79 -15.90 -6.80 11.67
N THR A 80 -16.30 -7.33 10.52
CA THR A 80 -16.50 -8.77 10.31
C THR A 80 -15.49 -9.35 9.34
N ARG A 81 -14.84 -8.51 8.54
CA ARG A 81 -13.84 -8.96 7.57
C ARG A 81 -12.85 -7.85 7.30
N VAL A 82 -11.58 -8.22 7.17
CA VAL A 82 -10.52 -7.30 6.81
C VAL A 82 -9.57 -8.00 5.83
N GLU A 83 -9.26 -7.34 4.73
CA GLU A 83 -8.37 -7.86 3.69
C GLU A 83 -7.49 -6.75 3.17
N MET A 84 -6.21 -7.04 2.98
CA MET A 84 -5.31 -6.10 2.35
C MET A 84 -5.58 -6.03 0.85
N VAL A 85 -5.38 -4.84 0.29
CA VAL A 85 -5.51 -4.60 -1.15
C VAL A 85 -4.16 -4.15 -1.68
N ARG A 86 -3.64 -4.88 -2.66
CA ARG A 86 -2.43 -4.50 -3.42
C ARG A 86 -2.66 -4.88 -4.88
N LEU A 87 -2.79 -3.88 -5.73
CA LEU A 87 -3.11 -4.07 -7.14
C LEU A 87 -2.13 -3.29 -8.01
N GLY A 88 -1.60 -3.96 -9.03
CA GLY A 88 -0.65 -3.36 -9.95
C GLY A 88 0.76 -3.28 -9.40
N GLY A 89 1.68 -2.86 -10.24
CA GLY A 89 3.07 -2.61 -9.85
C GLY A 89 3.84 -3.84 -9.44
N ARG A 90 4.78 -3.66 -8.54
CA ARG A 90 5.76 -4.68 -8.17
C ARG A 90 5.39 -5.57 -7.01
N LEU A 91 4.53 -5.12 -6.13
CA LEU A 91 4.20 -5.91 -4.93
C LEU A 91 3.31 -7.09 -5.28
N ALA A 92 3.34 -8.11 -4.43
CA ALA A 92 2.44 -9.24 -4.55
C ALA A 92 0.99 -8.76 -4.52
N GLN A 93 0.19 -9.24 -5.48
CA GLN A 93 -1.20 -8.85 -5.59
C GLN A 93 -2.01 -9.42 -4.44
N ALA A 94 -2.96 -8.65 -3.93
CA ALA A 94 -3.86 -9.08 -2.88
C ALA A 94 -5.18 -8.34 -3.00
N GLY A 95 -6.26 -8.99 -2.61
CA GLY A 95 -7.58 -8.38 -2.60
C GLY A 95 -8.61 -9.34 -2.05
N PRO A 96 -9.77 -8.82 -1.63
CA PRO A 96 -10.83 -9.66 -1.09
C PRO A 96 -11.45 -10.52 -2.18
N ALA A 97 -11.66 -11.80 -1.89
CA ALA A 97 -12.50 -12.66 -2.71
C ALA A 97 -13.93 -12.61 -2.17
N PRO A 98 -14.97 -12.62 -3.00
CA PRO A 98 -14.97 -12.72 -4.46
C PRO A 98 -14.80 -11.38 -5.18
N VAL A 99 -14.57 -10.30 -4.46
CA VAL A 99 -14.46 -8.98 -5.07
C VAL A 99 -13.12 -8.90 -5.78
N THR A 100 -13.14 -9.14 -7.07
CA THR A 100 -11.98 -8.93 -7.92
C THR A 100 -12.15 -7.58 -8.56
N LEU A 101 -11.21 -6.68 -8.31
CA LEU A 101 -11.20 -5.40 -8.98
C LEU A 101 -10.60 -5.61 -10.36
N ASP A 102 -11.46 -5.81 -11.34
CA ASP A 102 -11.04 -6.04 -12.71
C ASP A 102 -11.13 -4.74 -13.51
N TRP A 103 -10.27 -3.84 -13.24
CA TRP A 103 -10.23 -2.50 -13.86
C TRP A 103 -9.07 -2.42 -14.86
N GLY A 104 -9.14 -3.19 -15.92
CA GLY A 104 -8.04 -3.30 -16.84
C GLY A 104 -6.83 -3.96 -16.24
N ALA A 105 -7.03 -4.71 -15.18
CA ALA A 105 -5.95 -5.28 -14.40
C ALA A 105 -5.13 -6.28 -15.20
N GLY A 106 -5.72 -6.92 -16.18
CA GLY A 106 -4.99 -7.80 -17.08
C GLY A 106 -3.85 -7.05 -17.77
N ASP A 107 -4.15 -5.86 -18.27
CA ASP A 107 -3.16 -5.03 -18.94
C ASP A 107 -2.11 -4.51 -17.97
N ALA A 108 -2.53 -4.11 -16.79
CA ALA A 108 -1.63 -3.60 -15.78
C ALA A 108 -0.63 -4.66 -15.30
N ARG A 109 -1.01 -5.93 -15.40
CA ARG A 109 -0.17 -7.03 -14.98
C ARG A 109 0.68 -7.63 -16.10
N ALA A 110 0.41 -7.22 -17.29
CA ALA A 110 1.13 -7.74 -18.46
C ALA A 110 2.59 -7.31 -18.47
#